data_8e722bdc383c342d61be834838912237
#
_entry.id   8e722bdc383c342d61be834838912237
#
_cell.length_a   1.000
_cell.length_b   1.000
_cell.length_c   1.000
_cell.angle_alpha   90.00
_cell.angle_beta   90.00
_cell.angle_gamma   90.00
#
_symmetry.space_group_name_H-M   'P 1'
#
loop_
_entity.id
_entity.type
_entity.pdbx_description
1 polymer ?
#
loop_
_entity_poly.entity_id
_entity_poly.type
_entity_poly.pdbx_seq_one_letter_code
_entity_poly.pdbx_strand_id
1 'polypeptide(L)'
;MTEKSAQRDEEGYVVNPGDWSRELAVALAAEESLSLTAEHWMVITFVRDYHAEHGITPDIRHAVKHLATHLGCDKKAGKARIFALFPYGYVQQTCKIAGMKRPRAWSTG
;
A
#
# COMPACT_ATOMS: atom_id res chain seq x y z
N MET A 1 -9.35 -16.94 18.55
CA MET A 1 -9.08 -16.48 18.15
C MET A 1 -8.44 -16.40 17.67
N THR A 2 -8.27 -16.31 17.59
CA THR A 2 -7.66 -16.09 17.23
C THR A 2 -7.19 -15.56 16.56
N GLU A 3 -6.96 -14.95 16.50
CA GLU A 3 -6.48 -14.42 15.72
C GLU A 3 -5.31 -14.36 15.61
N LYS A 4 -4.80 -14.43 14.59
CA LYS A 4 -3.58 -14.22 14.51
C LYS A 4 -3.31 -12.92 14.31
N SER A 5 -2.75 -12.24 15.15
CA SER A 5 -2.32 -10.94 14.87
C SER A 5 -0.93 -10.95 14.41
N ALA A 6 -0.69 -10.32 13.30
CA ALA A 6 0.66 -10.15 12.78
C ALA A 6 1.46 -9.27 13.72
N GLN A 7 2.73 -9.58 13.88
CA GLN A 7 3.61 -8.75 14.67
C GLN A 7 3.86 -7.43 13.96
N ARG A 8 3.85 -6.34 14.70
CA ARG A 8 4.00 -5.01 14.13
C ARG A 8 5.07 -4.26 14.90
N ASP A 9 5.76 -3.34 14.22
CA ASP A 9 6.78 -2.54 14.89
C ASP A 9 6.14 -1.35 15.62
N GLU A 10 6.98 -0.49 16.19
CA GLU A 10 6.48 0.63 16.98
C GLU A 10 5.60 1.56 16.20
N GLU A 11 5.77 1.61 14.90
CA GLU A 11 5.01 2.50 14.06
C GLU A 11 3.82 1.82 13.39
N GLY A 12 3.61 0.56 13.72
CA GLY A 12 2.46 -0.17 13.25
C GLY A 12 2.66 -0.92 11.95
N TYR A 13 3.88 -0.99 11.43
CA TYR A 13 4.17 -1.75 10.23
C TYR A 13 4.31 -3.23 10.56
N VAL A 14 3.85 -4.07 9.65
CA VAL A 14 3.98 -5.52 9.81
C VAL A 14 5.44 -5.91 9.73
N VAL A 15 5.91 -6.67 10.71
CA VAL A 15 7.31 -7.07 10.77
C VAL A 15 7.62 -8.14 9.74
N ASN A 16 6.71 -9.09 9.57
CA ASN A 16 6.92 -10.20 8.63
C ASN A 16 5.88 -10.12 7.51
N PRO A 17 6.28 -9.79 6.28
CA PRO A 17 5.32 -9.71 5.17
C PRO A 17 4.54 -10.99 4.94
N GLY A 18 5.06 -12.13 5.36
CA GLY A 18 4.35 -13.39 5.23
C GLY A 18 3.12 -13.51 6.11
N ASP A 19 2.99 -12.65 7.11
CA ASP A 19 1.83 -12.65 7.99
C ASP A 19 0.65 -11.86 7.41
N TRP A 20 0.84 -11.25 6.25
CA TRP A 20 -0.18 -10.42 5.65
C TRP A 20 -1.34 -11.25 5.09
N SER A 21 -2.53 -10.69 5.17
CA SER A 21 -3.71 -11.25 4.53
C SER A 21 -4.60 -10.09 4.12
N ARG A 22 -5.60 -10.39 3.29
CA ARG A 22 -6.55 -9.35 2.90
C ARG A 22 -7.32 -8.84 4.10
N GLU A 23 -7.68 -9.71 5.01
CA GLU A 23 -8.36 -9.30 6.23
C GLU A 23 -7.50 -8.37 7.06
N LEU A 24 -6.22 -8.68 7.15
CA LEU A 24 -5.31 -7.81 7.87
C LEU A 24 -5.23 -6.44 7.20
N ALA A 25 -5.17 -6.43 5.86
CA ALA A 25 -5.12 -5.16 5.14
C ALA A 25 -6.33 -4.28 5.44
N VAL A 26 -7.52 -4.88 5.50
CA VAL A 26 -8.72 -4.13 5.83
C VAL A 26 -8.63 -3.55 7.24
N ALA A 27 -8.13 -4.34 8.18
CA ALA A 27 -7.98 -3.86 9.55
C ALA A 27 -6.96 -2.73 9.66
N LEU A 28 -5.84 -2.87 8.95
CA LEU A 28 -4.81 -1.83 8.95
C LEU A 28 -5.32 -0.55 8.29
N ALA A 29 -6.08 -0.69 7.22
CA ALA A 29 -6.68 0.47 6.56
C ALA A 29 -7.66 1.17 7.49
N ALA A 30 -8.43 0.42 8.26
CA ALA A 30 -9.37 1.01 9.20
C ALA A 30 -8.66 1.85 10.25
N GLU A 31 -7.46 1.44 10.65
CA GLU A 31 -6.68 2.23 11.59
C GLU A 31 -6.28 3.57 11.00
N GLU A 32 -6.22 3.65 9.67
CA GLU A 32 -5.91 4.90 8.97
C GLU A 32 -7.17 5.61 8.50
N SER A 33 -8.33 5.16 8.96
CA SER A 33 -9.63 5.71 8.57
C SER A 33 -9.92 5.53 7.09
N LEU A 34 -9.43 4.45 6.52
CA LEU A 34 -9.64 4.15 5.10
C LEU A 34 -10.52 2.93 4.92
N SER A 35 -11.42 3.01 3.96
CA SER A 35 -12.19 1.86 3.50
C SER A 35 -11.63 1.45 2.15
N LEU A 36 -11.20 0.21 2.03
CA LEU A 36 -10.52 -0.22 0.81
C LEU A 36 -11.52 -0.44 -0.32
N THR A 37 -11.28 0.22 -1.43
CA THR A 37 -12.07 0.08 -2.64
C THR A 37 -11.30 -0.75 -3.66
N ALA A 38 -11.93 -1.03 -4.81
CA ALA A 38 -11.25 -1.76 -5.87
C ALA A 38 -9.96 -1.07 -6.29
N GLU A 39 -9.95 0.25 -6.31
CA GLU A 39 -8.75 0.99 -6.70
C GLU A 39 -7.65 0.87 -5.65
N HIS A 40 -8.02 0.88 -4.38
CA HIS A 40 -7.03 0.61 -3.33
C HIS A 40 -6.40 -0.76 -3.55
N TRP A 41 -7.21 -1.76 -3.85
CA TRP A 41 -6.69 -3.11 -4.05
C TRP A 41 -5.78 -3.21 -5.26
N MET A 42 -6.07 -2.45 -6.33
CA MET A 42 -5.16 -2.40 -7.47
C MET A 42 -3.78 -1.94 -7.05
N VAL A 43 -3.73 -0.88 -6.25
CA VAL A 43 -2.44 -0.34 -5.82
C VAL A 43 -1.75 -1.27 -4.84
N ILE A 44 -2.49 -1.81 -3.89
CA ILE A 44 -1.92 -2.72 -2.89
C ILE A 44 -1.35 -3.96 -3.56
N THR A 45 -2.09 -4.56 -4.47
CA THR A 45 -1.62 -5.73 -5.19
C THR A 45 -0.38 -5.40 -6.01
N PHE A 46 -0.38 -4.26 -6.69
CA PHE A 46 0.78 -3.83 -7.46
C PHE A 46 2.00 -3.66 -6.58
N VAL A 47 1.84 -3.03 -5.42
CA VAL A 47 2.96 -2.81 -4.50
C VAL A 47 3.52 -4.13 -3.99
N ARG A 48 2.66 -5.07 -3.63
CA ARG A 48 3.13 -6.36 -3.15
C ARG A 48 3.83 -7.16 -4.24
N ASP A 49 3.27 -7.16 -5.45
CA ASP A 49 3.88 -7.88 -6.57
C ASP A 49 5.22 -7.25 -6.95
N TYR A 50 5.28 -5.93 -6.97
CA TYR A 50 6.51 -5.23 -7.29
C TYR A 50 7.59 -5.55 -6.26
N HIS A 51 7.22 -5.53 -4.98
CA HIS A 51 8.16 -5.84 -3.92
C HIS A 51 8.65 -7.29 -4.01
N ALA A 52 7.75 -8.21 -4.32
CA ALA A 52 8.14 -9.61 -4.47
C ALA A 52 9.13 -9.79 -5.61
N GLU A 53 8.98 -9.01 -6.67
CA GLU A 53 9.83 -9.15 -7.85
C GLU A 53 11.14 -8.38 -7.71
N HIS A 54 11.12 -7.21 -7.11
CA HIS A 54 12.27 -6.31 -7.10
C HIS A 54 12.90 -6.12 -5.72
N GLY A 55 12.26 -6.58 -4.67
CA GLY A 55 12.79 -6.45 -3.31
C GLY A 55 12.67 -5.07 -2.71
N ILE A 56 12.02 -4.15 -3.40
CA ILE A 56 11.82 -2.79 -2.91
C ILE A 56 10.39 -2.35 -3.18
N THR A 57 9.96 -1.31 -2.47
CA THR A 57 8.65 -0.72 -2.70
C THR A 57 8.72 0.20 -3.91
N PRO A 58 7.74 0.15 -4.83
CA PRO A 58 7.76 1.04 -5.99
C PRO A 58 7.53 2.48 -5.56
N ASP A 59 8.17 3.42 -6.25
CA ASP A 59 7.90 4.81 -5.95
C ASP A 59 6.55 5.22 -6.58
N ILE A 60 6.12 6.44 -6.26
CA ILE A 60 4.80 6.87 -6.67
C ILE A 60 4.62 6.89 -8.18
N ARG A 61 5.71 7.14 -8.94
CA ARG A 61 5.59 7.22 -10.40
C ARG A 61 5.16 5.88 -10.99
N HIS A 62 5.67 4.78 -10.45
CA HIS A 62 5.29 3.45 -10.92
C HIS A 62 3.83 3.16 -10.59
N ALA A 63 3.38 3.53 -9.39
CA ALA A 63 2.00 3.31 -9.00
C ALA A 63 1.05 4.15 -9.82
N VAL A 64 1.42 5.41 -10.10
CA VAL A 64 0.62 6.29 -10.93
C VAL A 64 0.44 5.71 -12.33
N LYS A 65 1.55 5.24 -12.91
CA LYS A 65 1.49 4.66 -14.26
C LYS A 65 0.60 3.42 -14.29
N HIS A 66 0.75 2.57 -13.29
CA HIS A 66 -0.04 1.35 -13.22
C HIS A 66 -1.53 1.67 -13.11
N LEU A 67 -1.88 2.57 -12.19
CA LEU A 67 -3.27 2.92 -11.97
C LEU A 67 -3.87 3.63 -13.18
N ALA A 68 -3.14 4.57 -13.75
CA ALA A 68 -3.60 5.29 -14.93
C ALA A 68 -3.88 4.35 -16.10
N THR A 69 -2.99 3.38 -16.30
CA THR A 69 -3.16 2.40 -17.36
C THR A 69 -4.43 1.58 -17.15
N HIS A 70 -4.67 1.13 -15.92
CA HIS A 70 -5.84 0.31 -15.64
C HIS A 70 -7.14 1.07 -15.68
N LEU A 71 -7.11 2.35 -15.33
CA LEU A 71 -8.32 3.17 -15.34
C LEU A 71 -8.55 3.86 -16.67
N GLY A 72 -7.57 3.79 -17.58
CA GLY A 72 -7.72 4.43 -18.87
C GLY A 72 -7.65 5.94 -18.80
N CYS A 73 -6.89 6.50 -17.85
CA CYS A 73 -6.75 7.93 -17.70
C CYS A 73 -5.29 8.33 -17.87
N ASP A 74 -5.01 9.63 -17.90
CA ASP A 74 -3.64 10.09 -18.03
C ASP A 74 -2.93 10.07 -16.68
N LYS A 75 -1.63 10.36 -16.70
CA LYS A 75 -0.84 10.29 -15.49
C LYS A 75 -1.25 11.33 -14.46
N LYS A 76 -1.69 12.50 -14.91
CA LYS A 76 -2.12 13.54 -13.99
C LYS A 76 -3.34 13.08 -13.21
N ALA A 77 -4.30 12.50 -13.89
CA ALA A 77 -5.49 11.96 -13.24
C ALA A 77 -5.13 10.78 -12.33
N GLY A 78 -4.21 9.93 -12.77
CA GLY A 78 -3.77 8.81 -11.95
C GLY A 78 -3.10 9.28 -10.67
N LYS A 79 -2.30 10.33 -10.74
CA LYS A 79 -1.64 10.88 -9.57
C LYS A 79 -2.66 11.44 -8.58
N ALA A 80 -3.65 12.16 -9.09
CA ALA A 80 -4.71 12.70 -8.23
C ALA A 80 -5.46 11.57 -7.53
N ARG A 81 -5.65 10.46 -8.22
CA ARG A 81 -6.32 9.30 -7.65
C ARG A 81 -5.51 8.69 -6.52
N ILE A 82 -4.19 8.54 -6.72
CA ILE A 82 -3.32 8.01 -5.69
C ILE A 82 -3.39 8.87 -4.43
N PHE A 83 -3.35 10.18 -4.58
CA PHE A 83 -3.43 11.07 -3.43
C PHE A 83 -4.79 11.00 -2.74
N ALA A 84 -5.85 10.74 -3.50
CA ALA A 84 -7.17 10.57 -2.91
C ALA A 84 -7.29 9.24 -2.16
N LEU A 85 -6.67 8.18 -2.71
CA LEU A 85 -6.74 6.86 -2.09
C LEU A 85 -5.89 6.78 -0.83
N PHE A 86 -4.74 7.46 -0.82
CA PHE A 86 -3.81 7.41 0.31
C PHE A 86 -3.45 8.82 0.75
N PRO A 87 -4.40 9.49 1.41
CA PRO A 87 -4.25 10.92 1.71
C PRO A 87 -3.15 11.26 2.71
N TYR A 88 -2.69 10.29 3.48
CA TYR A 88 -1.67 10.56 4.49
C TYR A 88 -0.29 10.08 4.07
N GLY A 89 -0.06 9.94 2.79
CA GLY A 89 1.24 9.58 2.27
C GLY A 89 1.24 8.23 1.59
N TYR A 90 1.45 8.22 0.28
CA TYR A 90 1.40 7.00 -0.51
C TYR A 90 2.34 5.92 0.03
N VAL A 91 3.62 6.28 0.22
CA VAL A 91 4.61 5.27 0.60
C VAL A 91 4.27 4.69 1.96
N GLN A 92 3.97 5.56 2.92
CA GLN A 92 3.70 5.11 4.28
C GLN A 92 2.45 4.27 4.36
N GLN A 93 1.37 4.75 3.76
CA GLN A 93 0.10 4.03 3.87
C GLN A 93 0.10 2.74 3.09
N THR A 94 0.67 2.73 1.88
CA THR A 94 0.70 1.48 1.12
C THR A 94 1.58 0.45 1.77
N CYS A 95 2.75 0.84 2.30
CA CYS A 95 3.61 -0.11 2.97
C CYS A 95 2.93 -0.70 4.20
N LYS A 96 2.27 0.14 4.98
CA LYS A 96 1.59 -0.35 6.17
C LYS A 96 0.46 -1.30 5.80
N ILE A 97 -0.41 -0.89 4.89
CA ILE A 97 -1.59 -1.69 4.55
C ILE A 97 -1.21 -2.94 3.77
N ALA A 98 -0.19 -2.85 2.93
CA ALA A 98 0.26 -4.00 2.15
C ALA A 98 1.11 -4.99 2.94
N GLY A 99 1.33 -4.73 4.23
CA GLY A 99 2.08 -5.65 5.07
C GLY A 99 3.57 -5.64 4.83
N MET A 100 4.09 -4.52 4.35
CA MET A 100 5.51 -4.36 4.10
C MET A 100 6.19 -3.72 5.30
N LYS A 101 7.49 -3.90 5.39
CA LYS A 101 8.25 -3.22 6.43
C LYS A 101 8.30 -1.74 6.15
N ARG A 102 8.56 -0.97 7.20
CA ARG A 102 8.74 0.46 7.05
C ARG A 102 9.86 0.74 6.05
N PRO A 103 9.66 1.67 5.11
CA PRO A 103 10.72 2.00 4.15
C PRO A 103 11.96 2.51 4.86
N ARG A 104 13.12 2.09 4.39
CA ARG A 104 14.37 2.50 5.02
C ARG A 104 14.70 3.95 4.74
N ALA A 105 14.46 4.38 3.52
CA ALA A 105 14.68 5.76 3.15
C ALA A 105 13.34 6.30 2.69
N TRP A 106 13.05 7.50 3.10
CA TRP A 106 11.81 8.11 2.69
C TRP A 106 11.95 8.58 1.29
N SER A 107 11.20 7.98 0.40
CA SER A 107 11.13 8.61 -0.88
C SER A 107 9.99 9.59 -0.79
N THR A 108 10.04 10.53 -1.65
CA THR A 108 9.01 11.50 -1.73
C THR A 108 7.85 10.83 -2.40
N GLY A 109 6.95 10.53 -1.75
CA GLY A 109 5.89 9.84 -2.45
C GLY A 109 4.55 10.05 -1.81
#